data_12d208807e0c6828d556d67d07027975
#
_entry.id   12d208807e0c6828d556d67d07027975
#
_cell.length_a   1.000
_cell.length_b   1.000
_cell.length_c   1.000
_cell.angle_alpha   90.00
_cell.angle_beta   90.00
_cell.angle_gamma   90.00
#
_symmetry.space_group_name_H-M   'P 1'
#
loop_
_entity.id
_entity.type
_entity.pdbx_description
1 polymer ?
#
loop_
_entity_poly.entity_id
_entity_poly.type
_entity_poly.pdbx_seq_one_letter_code
_entity_poly.pdbx_strand_id
1 'polypeptide(L)'
;MTNHDPTQPETEPQQTAEERKEAAQAYEDKAKEQAQQDPLPKVDMNTFILSLSSSAMVHLGEVNDPQSGKSQVDLNLARHTIDMLAMLEEKTRGNLTGDEEGLLKNVLFELRMKYVQKAG
;
A
#
# COMPACT_ATOMS: atom_id res chain seq x y z
N MET A 1 -5.57 -32.60 21.55
CA MET A 1 -4.39 -31.75 21.76
C MET A 1 -3.73 -31.45 20.45
N THR A 2 -3.83 -30.21 20.00
CA THR A 2 -3.24 -29.82 18.71
C THR A 2 -1.77 -29.47 18.92
N ASN A 3 -0.88 -30.20 18.27
CA ASN A 3 0.53 -29.87 18.27
C ASN A 3 0.75 -28.72 17.30
N HIS A 4 0.97 -27.55 17.86
CA HIS A 4 1.31 -26.38 17.07
C HIS A 4 2.83 -26.29 16.93
N ASP A 5 3.32 -26.42 15.72
CA ASP A 5 4.73 -26.23 15.41
C ASP A 5 4.96 -24.75 15.09
N PRO A 6 5.73 -24.01 15.90
CA PRO A 6 5.97 -22.60 15.67
C PRO A 6 6.76 -22.29 14.40
N THR A 7 7.35 -23.30 13.75
CA THR A 7 8.08 -23.12 12.50
C THR A 7 7.18 -23.21 11.27
N GLN A 8 5.92 -23.65 11.45
CA GLN A 8 4.96 -23.75 10.36
C GLN A 8 3.97 -22.59 10.41
N PRO A 9 3.55 -22.06 9.25
CA PRO A 9 2.51 -21.04 9.23
C PRO A 9 1.23 -21.61 9.82
N GLU A 10 0.52 -20.78 10.56
CA GLU A 10 -0.76 -21.17 11.13
C GLU A 10 -1.71 -21.56 9.99
N THR A 11 -2.38 -22.70 10.17
CA THR A 11 -3.36 -23.15 9.20
C THR A 11 -4.61 -22.32 9.36
N GLU A 12 -4.85 -21.40 8.45
CA GLU A 12 -6.10 -20.65 8.41
C GLU A 12 -7.26 -21.60 8.08
N PRO A 13 -8.48 -21.27 8.57
CA PRO A 13 -9.65 -22.04 8.16
C PRO A 13 -9.72 -22.08 6.64
N GLN A 14 -9.73 -23.28 6.09
CA GLN A 14 -9.73 -23.44 4.65
C GLN A 14 -11.14 -23.22 4.12
N GLN A 15 -11.30 -22.14 3.38
CA GLN A 15 -12.54 -21.90 2.68
C GLN A 15 -12.56 -22.69 1.38
N THR A 16 -13.71 -23.18 1.00
CA THR A 16 -13.89 -23.82 -0.31
C THR A 16 -13.88 -22.75 -1.39
N ALA A 17 -13.63 -23.19 -2.63
CA ALA A 17 -13.70 -22.30 -3.78
C ALA A 17 -15.08 -21.65 -3.93
N GLU A 18 -16.13 -22.41 -3.59
CA GLU A 18 -17.50 -21.90 -3.64
C GLU A 18 -17.76 -20.83 -2.59
N GLU A 19 -17.27 -21.04 -1.37
CA GLU A 19 -17.38 -20.05 -0.29
C GLU A 19 -16.71 -18.75 -0.66
N ARG A 20 -15.53 -18.82 -1.29
CA ARG A 20 -14.80 -17.62 -1.77
C ARG A 20 -15.58 -16.89 -2.84
N LYS A 21 -16.19 -17.64 -3.76
CA LYS A 21 -17.01 -17.09 -4.84
C LYS A 21 -18.24 -16.38 -4.29
N GLU A 22 -18.92 -17.02 -3.36
CA GLU A 22 -20.09 -16.43 -2.70
C GLU A 22 -19.75 -15.17 -1.95
N ALA A 23 -18.63 -15.19 -1.21
CA ALA A 23 -18.18 -14.02 -0.47
C ALA A 23 -17.82 -12.87 -1.42
N ALA A 24 -17.13 -13.18 -2.52
CA ALA A 24 -16.77 -12.16 -3.53
C ALA A 24 -18.01 -11.55 -4.16
N GLN A 25 -19.01 -12.37 -4.49
CA GLN A 25 -20.25 -11.89 -5.10
C GLN A 25 -21.06 -11.04 -4.13
N ALA A 26 -21.18 -11.48 -2.89
CA ALA A 26 -21.88 -10.72 -1.85
C ALA A 26 -21.19 -9.39 -1.61
N TYR A 27 -19.86 -9.36 -1.60
CA TYR A 27 -19.08 -8.15 -1.46
C TYR A 27 -19.35 -7.19 -2.61
N GLU A 28 -19.32 -7.67 -3.86
CA GLU A 28 -19.57 -6.81 -5.03
C GLU A 28 -20.95 -6.19 -4.99
N ASP A 29 -21.97 -6.97 -4.62
CA ASP A 29 -23.35 -6.47 -4.56
C ASP A 29 -23.49 -5.37 -3.52
N LYS A 30 -22.93 -5.57 -2.34
CA LYS A 30 -22.97 -4.56 -1.27
C LYS A 30 -22.10 -3.35 -1.58
N ALA A 31 -20.94 -3.57 -2.17
CA ALA A 31 -20.02 -2.48 -2.54
C ALA A 31 -20.63 -1.57 -3.59
N LYS A 32 -21.38 -2.11 -4.55
CA LYS A 32 -22.08 -1.30 -5.56
C LYS A 32 -23.09 -0.36 -4.93
N GLU A 33 -23.84 -0.84 -3.93
CA GLU A 33 -24.79 0.00 -3.21
C GLU A 33 -24.11 1.18 -2.52
N GLN A 34 -22.97 0.92 -1.87
CA GLN A 34 -22.20 1.95 -1.18
C GLN A 34 -21.58 2.94 -2.17
N ALA A 35 -21.07 2.46 -3.29
CA ALA A 35 -20.44 3.30 -4.30
C ALA A 35 -21.42 4.31 -4.91
N GLN A 36 -22.70 3.95 -5.00
CA GLN A 36 -23.74 4.87 -5.48
C GLN A 36 -24.02 5.99 -4.49
N GLN A 37 -23.89 5.72 -3.18
CA GLN A 37 -24.14 6.70 -2.14
C GLN A 37 -22.96 7.62 -1.90
N ASP A 38 -21.73 7.10 -2.01
CA ASP A 38 -20.51 7.85 -1.73
C ASP A 38 -19.42 7.42 -2.74
N PRO A 39 -19.54 7.92 -3.98
CA PRO A 39 -18.62 7.49 -5.02
C PRO A 39 -17.20 8.01 -4.78
N LEU A 40 -16.25 7.11 -4.79
CA LEU A 40 -14.81 7.41 -4.69
C LEU A 40 -14.13 7.11 -6.02
N PRO A 41 -12.95 7.68 -6.25
CA PRO A 41 -12.19 7.38 -7.46
C PRO A 41 -11.90 5.87 -7.56
N LYS A 42 -11.85 5.39 -8.80
CA LYS A 42 -11.50 4.00 -9.07
C LYS A 42 -10.09 3.70 -8.57
N VAL A 43 -9.95 2.55 -7.92
CA VAL A 43 -8.65 2.09 -7.46
C VAL A 43 -7.80 1.64 -8.65
N ASP A 44 -6.60 2.19 -8.76
CA ASP A 44 -5.61 1.77 -9.74
C ASP A 44 -4.22 1.83 -9.13
N MET A 45 -3.23 1.29 -9.85
CA MET A 45 -1.87 1.20 -9.35
C MET A 45 -1.24 2.59 -9.16
N ASN A 46 -1.50 3.52 -10.08
CA ASN A 46 -0.95 4.87 -9.98
C ASN A 46 -1.45 5.58 -8.71
N THR A 47 -2.74 5.49 -8.43
CA THR A 47 -3.33 6.08 -7.22
C THR A 47 -2.74 5.45 -5.97
N PHE A 48 -2.52 4.15 -5.97
CA PHE A 48 -1.92 3.44 -4.84
C PHE A 48 -0.47 3.90 -4.59
N ILE A 49 0.33 3.96 -5.66
CA ILE A 49 1.73 4.42 -5.56
C ILE A 49 1.77 5.86 -5.03
N LEU A 50 0.90 6.74 -5.55
CA LEU A 50 0.85 8.13 -5.11
C LEU A 50 0.40 8.26 -3.66
N SER A 51 -0.51 7.43 -3.20
CA SER A 51 -0.93 7.40 -1.80
C SER A 51 0.22 7.06 -0.86
N LEU A 52 1.00 6.05 -1.22
CA LEU A 52 2.19 5.68 -0.44
C LEU A 52 3.26 6.76 -0.49
N SER A 53 3.44 7.38 -1.66
CA SER A 53 4.36 8.50 -1.82
C SER A 53 3.98 9.67 -0.92
N SER A 54 2.70 10.01 -0.87
CA SER A 54 2.19 11.10 -0.02
C SER A 54 2.45 10.81 1.46
N SER A 55 2.21 9.58 1.90
CA SER A 55 2.51 9.16 3.27
C SER A 55 3.99 9.31 3.60
N ALA A 56 4.86 8.88 2.69
CA ALA A 56 6.30 9.03 2.87
C ALA A 56 6.71 10.50 2.95
N MET A 57 6.13 11.35 2.13
CA MET A 57 6.42 12.78 2.15
C MET A 57 6.03 13.42 3.49
N VAL A 58 4.92 13.00 4.06
CA VAL A 58 4.51 13.44 5.41
C VAL A 58 5.56 12.99 6.43
N HIS A 59 5.97 11.74 6.39
CA HIS A 59 6.97 11.19 7.33
C HIS A 59 8.36 11.82 7.15
N LEU A 60 8.68 12.27 5.95
CA LEU A 60 9.92 13.00 5.69
C LEU A 60 9.85 14.46 6.12
N GLY A 61 8.69 14.94 6.52
CA GLY A 61 8.51 16.33 6.92
C GLY A 61 8.42 17.29 5.73
N GLU A 62 8.27 16.77 4.52
CA GLU A 62 8.15 17.62 3.31
C GLU A 62 6.75 18.23 3.19
N VAL A 63 5.75 17.57 3.75
CA VAL A 63 4.37 17.99 3.73
C VAL A 63 3.83 17.92 5.15
N ASN A 64 2.96 18.85 5.52
CA ASN A 64 2.32 18.84 6.81
C ASN A 64 1.40 17.64 6.95
N ASP A 65 1.37 17.05 8.16
CA ASP A 65 0.43 16.00 8.49
C ASP A 65 -1.01 16.57 8.43
N PRO A 66 -1.90 15.99 7.63
CA PRO A 66 -3.26 16.49 7.52
C PRO A 66 -4.03 16.47 8.85
N GLN A 67 -3.68 15.56 9.75
CA GLN A 67 -4.36 15.42 11.03
C GLN A 67 -3.91 16.45 12.05
N SER A 68 -2.61 16.69 12.14
CA SER A 68 -2.05 17.64 13.13
C SER A 68 -1.81 19.04 12.57
N GLY A 69 -1.74 19.19 11.25
CA GLY A 69 -1.41 20.44 10.57
C GLY A 69 0.04 20.85 10.72
N LYS A 70 0.89 19.99 11.28
CA LYS A 70 2.30 20.28 11.53
C LYS A 70 3.20 19.39 10.70
N SER A 71 4.37 19.92 10.36
CA SER A 71 5.43 19.16 9.73
C SER A 71 6.25 18.46 10.81
N GLN A 72 6.40 17.14 10.68
CA GLN A 72 7.14 16.35 11.66
C GLN A 72 7.89 15.23 10.92
N VAL A 73 9.19 15.12 11.19
CA VAL A 73 10.03 14.09 10.58
C VAL A 73 9.98 12.82 11.40
N ASP A 74 9.67 11.72 10.76
CA ASP A 74 9.76 10.37 11.32
C ASP A 74 10.47 9.48 10.31
N LEU A 75 11.79 9.42 10.40
CA LEU A 75 12.62 8.69 9.44
C LEU A 75 12.34 7.20 9.45
N ASN A 76 11.94 6.66 10.59
CA ASN A 76 11.63 5.24 10.69
C ASN A 76 10.40 4.87 9.87
N LEU A 77 9.33 5.67 10.00
CA LEU A 77 8.12 5.48 9.21
C LEU A 77 8.36 5.78 7.73
N ALA A 78 9.18 6.81 7.43
CA ALA A 78 9.54 7.12 6.06
C ALA A 78 10.25 5.93 5.40
N ARG A 79 11.24 5.36 6.08
CA ARG A 79 11.96 4.18 5.59
C ARG A 79 11.01 3.02 5.36
N HIS A 80 10.11 2.80 6.32
CA HIS A 80 9.14 1.70 6.21
C HIS A 80 8.27 1.84 4.95
N THR A 81 7.79 3.04 4.68
CA THR A 81 6.99 3.31 3.48
C THR A 81 7.80 3.14 2.20
N ILE A 82 9.05 3.60 2.20
CA ILE A 82 9.96 3.40 1.05
C ILE A 82 10.21 1.91 0.83
N ASP A 83 10.41 1.15 1.90
CA ASP A 83 10.61 -0.30 1.80
C ASP A 83 9.37 -1.01 1.27
N MET A 84 8.16 -0.54 1.63
CA MET A 84 6.92 -1.06 1.06
C MET A 84 6.87 -0.83 -0.45
N LEU A 85 7.25 0.36 -0.91
CA LEU A 85 7.29 0.66 -2.34
C LEU A 85 8.34 -0.19 -3.07
N ALA A 86 9.49 -0.41 -2.46
CA ALA A 86 10.53 -1.26 -3.03
C ALA A 86 10.07 -2.72 -3.13
N MET A 87 9.38 -3.21 -2.11
CA MET A 87 8.77 -4.54 -2.12
C MET A 87 7.72 -4.65 -3.22
N LEU A 88 6.89 -3.61 -3.36
CA LEU A 88 5.88 -3.56 -4.40
C LEU A 88 6.51 -3.64 -5.79
N GLU A 89 7.60 -2.90 -6.02
CA GLU A 89 8.32 -2.94 -7.30
C GLU A 89 8.80 -4.36 -7.62
N GLU A 90 9.36 -5.04 -6.63
CA GLU A 90 9.84 -6.40 -6.81
C GLU A 90 8.69 -7.37 -7.10
N LYS A 91 7.60 -7.28 -6.34
CA LYS A 91 6.48 -8.22 -6.46
C LYS A 91 5.64 -8.01 -7.71
N THR A 92 5.66 -6.81 -8.27
CA THR A 92 4.89 -6.50 -9.48
C THR A 92 5.75 -6.51 -10.76
N ARG A 93 6.99 -6.92 -10.66
CA ARG A 93 7.92 -6.93 -11.80
C ARG A 93 7.35 -7.75 -12.95
N GLY A 94 7.29 -7.12 -14.13
CA GLY A 94 6.72 -7.76 -15.31
C GLY A 94 5.21 -7.69 -15.40
N ASN A 95 4.55 -7.08 -14.43
CA ASN A 95 3.08 -7.00 -14.37
C ASN A 95 2.55 -5.57 -14.36
N LEU A 96 3.41 -4.59 -14.55
CA LEU A 96 3.03 -3.18 -14.59
C LEU A 96 3.03 -2.67 -16.03
N THR A 97 2.17 -1.69 -16.31
CA THR A 97 2.28 -0.94 -17.56
C THR A 97 3.54 -0.09 -17.53
N GLY A 98 3.96 0.41 -18.70
CA GLY A 98 5.13 1.29 -18.78
C GLY A 98 4.98 2.53 -17.90
N ASP A 99 3.79 3.13 -17.88
CA ASP A 99 3.50 4.31 -17.06
C ASP A 99 3.57 3.99 -15.57
N GLU A 100 3.03 2.86 -15.14
CA GLU A 100 3.06 2.42 -13.75
C GLU A 100 4.49 2.14 -13.30
N GLU A 101 5.25 1.47 -14.12
CA GLU A 101 6.66 1.17 -13.82
C GLU A 101 7.48 2.45 -13.71
N GLY A 102 7.31 3.37 -14.65
CA GLY A 102 7.99 4.65 -14.62
C GLY A 102 7.67 5.47 -13.40
N LEU A 103 6.39 5.54 -13.03
CA LEU A 103 5.97 6.27 -11.83
C LEU A 103 6.60 5.67 -10.57
N LEU A 104 6.57 4.35 -10.44
CA LEU A 104 7.12 3.66 -9.26
C LEU A 104 8.63 3.90 -9.13
N LYS A 105 9.36 3.82 -10.22
CA LYS A 105 10.80 4.08 -10.23
C LYS A 105 11.12 5.53 -9.85
N ASN A 106 10.37 6.48 -10.40
CA ASN A 106 10.57 7.89 -10.10
C ASN A 106 10.25 8.22 -8.64
N VAL A 107 9.16 7.68 -8.13
CA VAL A 107 8.78 7.87 -6.72
C VAL A 107 9.84 7.31 -5.79
N LEU A 108 10.31 6.09 -6.04
CA LEU A 108 11.36 5.48 -5.22
C LEU A 108 12.65 6.31 -5.25
N PHE A 109 13.05 6.77 -6.41
CA PHE A 109 14.25 7.61 -6.54
C PHE A 109 14.13 8.89 -5.71
N GLU A 110 13.03 9.61 -5.87
CA GLU A 110 12.81 10.88 -5.16
C GLU A 110 12.75 10.69 -3.65
N LEU A 111 12.02 9.67 -3.19
CA LEU A 111 11.88 9.42 -1.77
C LEU A 111 13.19 8.99 -1.13
N ARG A 112 13.98 8.17 -1.82
CA ARG A 112 15.30 7.76 -1.34
C ARG A 112 16.24 8.95 -1.23
N MET A 113 16.22 9.84 -2.22
CA MET A 113 17.04 11.06 -2.18
C MET A 113 16.64 11.97 -1.02
N LYS A 114 15.35 12.18 -0.84
CA LYS A 114 14.84 13.01 0.27
C LYS A 114 15.16 12.39 1.63
N TYR A 115 15.06 11.08 1.74
CA TYR A 115 15.43 10.37 2.96
C TYR A 115 16.89 10.61 3.33
N VAL A 116 17.79 10.46 2.36
CA VAL A 116 19.23 10.67 2.57
C VAL A 116 19.49 12.10 3.03
N GLN A 117 18.83 13.09 2.42
CA GLN A 117 18.97 14.49 2.81
C GLN A 117 18.51 14.74 4.24
N LYS A 118 17.38 14.14 4.64
CA LYS A 118 16.83 14.31 6.00
C LYS A 118 17.63 13.55 7.03
N ALA A 119 18.21 12.42 6.68
CA ALA A 119 19.04 11.62 7.58
C ALA A 119 20.40 12.26 7.85
N GLY A 120 20.76 13.22 7.04
CA GLY A 120 21.99 13.98 7.20
C GLY A 120 23.16 13.28 6.65
#